data_bcc92186524123b5d6209e5a4ea03eab
#
_entry.id   bcc92186524123b5d6209e5a4ea03eab
#
_cell.length_a   1.000
_cell.length_b   1.000
_cell.length_c   1.000
_cell.angle_alpha   90.00
_cell.angle_beta   90.00
_cell.angle_gamma   90.00
#
_symmetry.space_group_name_H-M   'P 1'
#
loop_
_entity.id
_entity.type
_entity.pdbx_description
1 polymer ?
#
loop_
_entity_poly.entity_id
_entity_poly.type
_entity_poly.pdbx_seq_one_letter_code
_entity_poly.pdbx_strand_id
1 'polypeptide(L)'
;IILNKGVCVTVCNYETNMMIDFVSYQQKRNLGFTDSVDLVFRLFLSSAVWYLKRLKQISILIEEAKHKLDNNINNEDLVGLSRLQDSLTYFITSIRGNETLLSKLKFKLPVDELDADLIEDVTIEMNQARETTNIYTNILDSTMETYANVINNNMSGLMKKMTSLNIILMIPTLVASIFGMNLISGMEEV
;
A
#
# COMPACT_ATOMS: atom_id res chain seq x y z
N ILE A 1 -6.56 -24.07 9.05
CA ILE A 1 -5.76 -25.20 9.58
C ILE A 1 -6.67 -26.07 10.42
N ILE A 2 -6.65 -27.38 10.18
CA ILE A 2 -7.39 -28.39 10.95
C ILE A 2 -6.39 -29.38 11.49
N LEU A 3 -6.39 -29.58 12.80
CA LEU A 3 -5.53 -30.54 13.50
C LEU A 3 -6.37 -31.72 14.01
N ASN A 4 -5.96 -32.94 13.69
CA ASN A 4 -6.60 -34.13 14.23
C ASN A 4 -5.56 -35.25 14.35
N LYS A 5 -5.29 -35.73 15.59
CA LYS A 5 -4.50 -36.92 15.92
C LYS A 5 -3.24 -37.12 15.07
N GLY A 6 -2.38 -36.09 14.99
CA GLY A 6 -1.12 -36.14 14.25
C GLY A 6 -1.22 -35.82 12.74
N VAL A 7 -2.41 -35.43 12.27
CA VAL A 7 -2.62 -34.94 10.91
C VAL A 7 -2.93 -33.46 10.95
N CYS A 8 -2.20 -32.66 10.17
CA CYS A 8 -2.45 -31.25 9.96
C CYS A 8 -2.92 -31.02 8.51
N VAL A 9 -4.13 -30.49 8.36
CA VAL A 9 -4.69 -30.13 7.06
C VAL A 9 -4.76 -28.62 6.92
N THR A 10 -4.13 -28.07 5.90
CA THR A 10 -4.23 -26.67 5.53
C THR A 10 -5.03 -26.55 4.24
N VAL A 11 -5.96 -25.59 4.20
CA VAL A 11 -6.76 -25.28 3.01
C VAL A 11 -6.48 -23.84 2.62
N CYS A 12 -6.11 -23.61 1.36
CA CYS A 12 -5.88 -22.30 0.79
C CYS A 12 -6.63 -22.18 -0.54
N ASN A 13 -7.39 -21.11 -0.72
CA ASN A 13 -8.15 -20.85 -1.95
C ASN A 13 -7.29 -20.31 -3.10
N TYR A 14 -6.07 -19.87 -2.78
CA TYR A 14 -5.16 -19.26 -3.75
C TYR A 14 -3.83 -19.99 -3.76
N GLU A 15 -3.22 -20.08 -4.92
CA GLU A 15 -1.84 -20.56 -5.02
C GLU A 15 -0.90 -19.60 -4.30
N THR A 16 -0.13 -20.13 -3.35
CA THR A 16 0.88 -19.37 -2.61
C THR A 16 2.15 -20.19 -2.48
N ASN A 17 3.28 -19.56 -2.74
CA ASN A 17 4.58 -20.19 -2.54
C ASN A 17 4.97 -20.30 -1.07
N MET A 18 4.21 -19.70 -0.14
CA MET A 18 4.52 -19.72 1.29
C MET A 18 4.66 -21.16 1.83
N MET A 19 3.71 -22.03 1.49
CA MET A 19 3.74 -23.43 1.96
C MET A 19 4.89 -24.22 1.31
N ILE A 20 5.18 -23.95 0.05
CA ILE A 20 6.30 -24.57 -0.67
C ILE A 20 7.63 -24.15 -0.03
N ASP A 21 7.78 -22.84 0.20
CA ASP A 21 8.97 -22.28 0.87
C ASP A 21 9.12 -22.84 2.30
N PHE A 22 8.00 -22.95 3.05
CA PHE A 22 7.99 -23.53 4.39
C PHE A 22 8.48 -24.99 4.39
N VAL A 23 7.90 -25.84 3.56
CA VAL A 23 8.29 -27.27 3.47
C VAL A 23 9.75 -27.39 3.04
N SER A 24 10.17 -26.64 2.03
CA SER A 24 11.55 -26.65 1.54
C SER A 24 12.56 -26.20 2.61
N TYR A 25 12.20 -25.19 3.41
CA TYR A 25 13.02 -24.70 4.51
C TYR A 25 13.18 -25.75 5.61
N GLN A 26 12.09 -26.40 6.01
CA GLN A 26 12.10 -27.44 7.04
C GLN A 26 12.93 -28.66 6.58
N GLN A 27 12.77 -29.09 5.33
CA GLN A 27 13.54 -30.18 4.75
C GLN A 27 15.06 -29.89 4.69
N LYS A 28 15.44 -28.69 4.23
CA LYS A 28 16.84 -28.27 4.12
C LYS A 28 17.55 -28.22 5.47
N ARG A 29 16.85 -27.86 6.53
CA ARG A 29 17.40 -27.78 7.88
C ARG A 29 17.26 -29.07 8.69
N ASN A 30 16.62 -30.08 8.12
CA ASN A 30 16.31 -31.35 8.79
C ASN A 30 15.62 -31.13 10.16
N LEU A 31 14.75 -30.11 10.23
CA LEU A 31 14.00 -29.78 11.43
C LEU A 31 12.75 -30.64 11.48
N GLY A 32 12.72 -31.57 12.43
CA GLY A 32 11.50 -32.31 12.77
C GLY A 32 10.51 -31.42 13.52
N PHE A 33 9.27 -31.84 13.58
CA PHE A 33 8.25 -31.24 14.42
C PHE A 33 8.10 -32.09 15.69
N THR A 34 8.09 -31.45 16.84
CA THR A 34 7.92 -32.15 18.12
C THR A 34 6.47 -32.65 18.25
N ASP A 35 5.52 -31.78 17.87
CA ASP A 35 4.09 -32.08 17.89
C ASP A 35 3.31 -31.21 16.88
N SER A 36 1.98 -31.30 16.92
CA SER A 36 1.08 -30.52 16.07
C SER A 36 1.05 -29.04 16.46
N VAL A 37 1.36 -28.71 17.70
CA VAL A 37 1.38 -27.33 18.22
C VAL A 37 2.62 -26.62 17.72
N ASP A 38 3.79 -27.25 17.82
CA ASP A 38 5.06 -26.76 17.25
C ASP A 38 4.91 -26.46 15.75
N LEU A 39 4.30 -27.38 14.99
CA LEU A 39 4.03 -27.15 13.57
C LEU A 39 3.20 -25.89 13.33
N VAL A 40 2.16 -25.66 14.12
CA VAL A 40 1.30 -24.47 13.96
C VAL A 40 2.05 -23.18 14.27
N PHE A 41 2.83 -23.12 15.34
CA PHE A 41 3.63 -21.93 15.65
C PHE A 41 4.71 -21.66 14.61
N ARG A 42 5.37 -22.69 14.07
CA ARG A 42 6.31 -22.53 12.94
C ARG A 42 5.62 -22.05 11.67
N LEU A 43 4.38 -22.44 11.41
CA LEU A 43 3.59 -21.89 10.31
C LEU A 43 3.27 -20.39 10.53
N PHE A 44 2.95 -19.98 11.77
CA PHE A 44 2.80 -18.56 12.09
C PHE A 44 4.09 -17.78 11.89
N LEU A 45 5.22 -18.30 12.35
CA LEU A 45 6.54 -17.70 12.14
C LEU A 45 6.83 -17.54 10.65
N SER A 46 6.62 -18.60 9.88
CA SER A 46 6.81 -18.55 8.43
C SER A 46 5.90 -17.54 7.75
N SER A 47 4.65 -17.42 8.21
CA SER A 47 3.73 -16.43 7.68
C SER A 47 4.17 -15.00 7.98
N ALA A 48 4.68 -14.71 9.18
CA ALA A 48 5.22 -13.41 9.55
C ALA A 48 6.42 -13.03 8.68
N VAL A 49 7.39 -13.93 8.52
CA VAL A 49 8.54 -13.74 7.64
C VAL A 49 8.10 -13.51 6.18
N TRP A 50 7.05 -14.19 5.75
CA TRP A 50 6.48 -14.00 4.41
C TRP A 50 5.84 -12.61 4.24
N TYR A 51 5.11 -12.11 5.24
CA TYR A 51 4.61 -10.74 5.24
C TYR A 51 5.75 -9.74 5.11
N LEU A 52 6.82 -9.87 5.91
CA LEU A 52 7.99 -8.99 5.84
C LEU A 52 8.68 -9.02 4.47
N LYS A 53 8.81 -10.20 3.88
CA LYS A 53 9.36 -10.36 2.52
C LYS A 53 8.51 -9.62 1.47
N ARG A 54 7.19 -9.70 1.56
CA ARG A 54 6.27 -9.00 0.64
C ARG A 54 6.22 -7.50 0.91
N LEU A 55 6.26 -7.08 2.15
CA LEU A 55 6.36 -5.66 2.53
C LEU A 55 7.62 -5.01 1.95
N LYS A 56 8.75 -5.72 1.94
CA LYS A 56 9.96 -5.24 1.27
C LYS A 56 9.77 -5.04 -0.24
N GLN A 57 8.98 -5.88 -0.90
CA GLN A 57 8.64 -5.68 -2.32
C GLN A 57 7.73 -4.45 -2.52
N ILE A 58 6.75 -4.26 -1.64
CA ILE A 58 5.88 -3.08 -1.66
C ILE A 58 6.69 -1.80 -1.45
N SER A 59 7.67 -1.79 -0.53
CA SER A 59 8.51 -0.61 -0.30
C SER A 59 9.29 -0.18 -1.54
N ILE A 60 9.77 -1.14 -2.33
CA ILE A 60 10.45 -0.84 -3.59
C ILE A 60 9.49 -0.17 -4.59
N LEU A 61 8.26 -0.69 -4.70
CA LEU A 61 7.24 -0.12 -5.58
C LEU A 61 6.82 1.30 -5.16
N ILE A 62 6.73 1.56 -3.85
CA ILE A 62 6.46 2.90 -3.32
C ILE A 62 7.60 3.86 -3.69
N GLU A 63 8.85 3.42 -3.56
CA GLU A 63 10.02 4.24 -3.87
C GLU A 63 10.12 4.53 -5.37
N GLU A 64 9.84 3.54 -6.22
CA GLU A 64 9.75 3.72 -7.67
C GLU A 64 8.65 4.74 -8.04
N ALA A 65 7.50 4.68 -7.37
CA ALA A 65 6.44 5.64 -7.57
C ALA A 65 6.88 7.05 -7.18
N LYS A 66 7.58 7.25 -6.05
CA LYS A 66 8.12 8.55 -5.65
C LYS A 66 9.07 9.14 -6.71
N HIS A 67 9.96 8.33 -7.27
CA HIS A 67 10.86 8.80 -8.32
C HIS A 67 10.14 9.22 -9.60
N LYS A 68 8.99 8.66 -9.91
CA LYS A 68 8.16 9.07 -11.05
C LYS A 68 7.48 10.42 -10.85
N LEU A 69 7.26 10.86 -9.61
CA LEU A 69 6.69 12.18 -9.30
C LEU A 69 7.48 13.32 -9.95
N ASP A 70 8.79 13.17 -10.07
CA ASP A 70 9.67 14.21 -10.61
C ASP A 70 9.58 14.37 -12.15
N ASN A 71 9.05 13.36 -12.85
CA ASN A 71 9.15 13.31 -14.32
C ASN A 71 7.82 13.52 -15.05
N ASN A 72 6.76 12.82 -14.71
CA ASN A 72 5.41 13.00 -15.29
C ASN A 72 4.41 12.16 -14.50
N ILE A 73 3.40 12.80 -13.95
CA ILE A 73 2.32 12.12 -13.23
C ILE A 73 1.28 11.61 -14.21
N ASN A 74 1.05 10.30 -14.22
CA ASN A 74 -0.01 9.66 -15.00
C ASN A 74 -1.11 9.11 -14.08
N ASN A 75 -2.35 9.05 -14.57
CA ASN A 75 -3.47 8.45 -13.84
C ASN A 75 -3.22 6.97 -13.50
N GLU A 76 -2.47 6.25 -14.33
CA GLU A 76 -2.09 4.86 -14.09
C GLU A 76 -1.23 4.71 -12.82
N ASP A 77 -0.35 5.66 -12.55
CA ASP A 77 0.49 5.66 -11.34
C ASP A 77 -0.36 5.81 -10.07
N LEU A 78 -1.39 6.68 -10.11
CA LEU A 78 -2.34 6.84 -9.01
C LEU A 78 -3.14 5.57 -8.74
N VAL A 79 -3.61 4.91 -9.79
CA VAL A 79 -4.31 3.61 -9.68
C VAL A 79 -3.36 2.55 -9.12
N GLY A 80 -2.09 2.57 -9.52
CA GLY A 80 -1.06 1.69 -8.96
C GLY A 80 -0.87 1.88 -7.46
N LEU A 81 -0.74 3.13 -7.00
CA LEU A 81 -0.62 3.48 -5.58
C LEU A 81 -1.87 3.06 -4.78
N SER A 82 -3.07 3.27 -5.33
CA SER A 82 -4.31 2.82 -4.68
C SER A 82 -4.34 1.30 -4.49
N ARG A 83 -3.89 0.51 -5.47
CA ARG A 83 -3.79 -0.95 -5.33
C ARG A 83 -2.77 -1.38 -4.27
N LEU A 84 -1.68 -0.63 -4.10
CA LEU A 84 -0.73 -0.87 -3.01
C LEU A 84 -1.36 -0.57 -1.65
N GLN A 85 -2.17 0.48 -1.54
CA GLN A 85 -2.91 0.83 -0.32
C GLN A 85 -3.91 -0.28 0.07
N ASP A 86 -4.65 -0.80 -0.90
CA ASP A 86 -5.53 -1.94 -0.69
C ASP A 86 -4.75 -3.16 -0.18
N SER A 87 -3.59 -3.44 -0.79
CA SER A 87 -2.72 -4.55 -0.38
C SER A 87 -2.23 -4.41 1.05
N LEU A 88 -1.82 -3.20 1.47
CA LEU A 88 -1.41 -2.92 2.85
C LEU A 88 -2.58 -3.06 3.83
N THR A 89 -3.78 -2.66 3.43
CA THR A 89 -5.01 -2.84 4.21
C THR A 89 -5.32 -4.33 4.44
N TYR A 90 -5.17 -5.16 3.40
CA TYR A 90 -5.31 -6.61 3.56
C TYR A 90 -4.22 -7.19 4.47
N PHE A 91 -2.99 -6.71 4.37
CA PHE A 91 -1.88 -7.17 5.22
C PHE A 91 -2.15 -6.86 6.68
N ILE A 92 -2.46 -5.61 7.03
CA ILE A 92 -2.70 -5.23 8.43
C ILE A 92 -3.88 -6.00 9.04
N THR A 93 -4.95 -6.22 8.25
CA THR A 93 -6.11 -6.97 8.70
C THR A 93 -5.77 -8.43 8.96
N SER A 94 -5.01 -9.06 8.06
CA SER A 94 -4.59 -10.45 8.17
C SER A 94 -3.61 -10.65 9.32
N ILE A 95 -2.65 -9.75 9.51
CA ILE A 95 -1.69 -9.78 10.61
C ILE A 95 -2.42 -9.69 11.95
N ARG A 96 -3.35 -8.74 12.11
CA ARG A 96 -4.18 -8.60 13.33
C ARG A 96 -5.03 -9.85 13.61
N GLY A 97 -5.55 -10.47 12.55
CA GLY A 97 -6.27 -11.74 12.66
C GLY A 97 -5.38 -12.85 13.20
N ASN A 98 -4.15 -12.95 12.70
CA ASN A 98 -3.15 -13.92 13.15
C ASN A 98 -2.70 -13.64 14.59
N GLU A 99 -2.44 -12.38 14.97
CA GLU A 99 -2.11 -11.99 16.36
C GLU A 99 -3.23 -12.39 17.34
N THR A 100 -4.48 -12.15 16.95
CA THR A 100 -5.65 -12.53 17.75
C THR A 100 -5.74 -14.03 17.91
N LEU A 101 -5.51 -14.80 16.86
CA LEU A 101 -5.51 -16.25 16.90
C LEU A 101 -4.35 -16.79 17.75
N LEU A 102 -3.14 -16.23 17.59
CA LEU A 102 -1.97 -16.56 18.39
C LEU A 102 -2.25 -16.37 19.90
N SER A 103 -2.85 -15.23 20.26
CA SER A 103 -3.21 -14.95 21.66
C SER A 103 -4.22 -15.97 22.21
N LYS A 104 -5.21 -16.35 21.40
CA LYS A 104 -6.20 -17.37 21.80
C LYS A 104 -5.58 -18.76 21.96
N LEU A 105 -4.61 -19.11 21.09
CA LEU A 105 -3.90 -20.39 21.19
C LEU A 105 -3.05 -20.45 22.47
N LYS A 106 -2.29 -19.39 22.75
CA LYS A 106 -1.51 -19.26 24.00
C LYS A 106 -2.36 -19.45 25.25
N PHE A 107 -3.59 -18.95 25.24
CA PHE A 107 -4.49 -19.05 26.39
C PHE A 107 -5.14 -20.44 26.54
N LYS A 108 -5.36 -21.16 25.42
CA LYS A 108 -6.08 -22.44 25.43
C LYS A 108 -5.19 -23.66 25.58
N LEU A 109 -3.92 -23.53 25.23
CA LEU A 109 -2.98 -24.66 25.29
C LEU A 109 -2.31 -24.75 26.65
N PRO A 110 -2.03 -25.96 27.16
CA PRO A 110 -1.26 -26.15 28.38
C PRO A 110 0.14 -25.52 28.26
N VAL A 111 0.62 -24.91 29.32
CA VAL A 111 1.94 -24.23 29.33
C VAL A 111 3.08 -25.22 29.04
N ASP A 112 2.93 -26.48 29.47
CA ASP A 112 3.94 -27.53 29.29
C ASP A 112 4.08 -28.01 27.82
N GLU A 113 3.11 -27.70 26.97
CA GLU A 113 3.12 -28.02 25.54
C GLU A 113 3.63 -26.85 24.69
N LEU A 114 3.96 -25.72 25.32
CA LEU A 114 4.33 -24.50 24.65
C LEU A 114 5.84 -24.27 24.68
N ASP A 115 6.47 -24.22 23.52
CA ASP A 115 7.83 -23.70 23.36
C ASP A 115 7.82 -22.18 23.51
N ALA A 116 8.31 -21.68 24.65
CA ALA A 116 8.29 -20.27 24.99
C ALA A 116 9.14 -19.44 24.01
N ASP A 117 10.28 -19.96 23.60
CA ASP A 117 11.20 -19.27 22.68
C ASP A 117 10.56 -19.12 21.27
N LEU A 118 9.95 -20.20 20.78
CA LEU A 118 9.24 -20.18 19.49
C LEU A 118 8.06 -19.20 19.52
N ILE A 119 7.33 -19.15 20.63
CA ILE A 119 6.20 -18.22 20.80
C ILE A 119 6.70 -16.77 20.84
N GLU A 120 7.81 -16.50 21.49
CA GLU A 120 8.43 -15.18 21.54
C GLU A 120 8.86 -14.77 20.14
N ASP A 121 9.55 -15.63 19.39
CA ASP A 121 9.96 -15.38 18.02
C ASP A 121 8.75 -15.04 17.12
N VAL A 122 7.69 -15.84 17.17
CA VAL A 122 6.46 -15.58 16.40
C VAL A 122 5.88 -14.22 16.77
N THR A 123 5.87 -13.88 18.05
CA THR A 123 5.30 -12.63 18.54
C THR A 123 6.12 -11.43 18.06
N ILE A 124 7.44 -11.52 18.11
CA ILE A 124 8.35 -10.47 17.65
C ILE A 124 8.20 -10.25 16.15
N GLU A 125 8.27 -11.32 15.34
CA GLU A 125 8.17 -11.22 13.87
C GLU A 125 6.78 -10.71 13.43
N MET A 126 5.72 -11.13 14.10
CA MET A 126 4.37 -10.67 13.80
C MET A 126 4.18 -9.18 14.14
N ASN A 127 4.68 -8.74 15.30
CA ASN A 127 4.71 -7.33 15.68
C ASN A 127 5.53 -6.50 14.69
N GLN A 128 6.70 -6.98 14.27
CA GLN A 128 7.52 -6.32 13.27
C GLN A 128 6.77 -6.18 11.92
N ALA A 129 6.10 -7.23 11.48
CA ALA A 129 5.29 -7.19 10.26
C ALA A 129 4.16 -6.15 10.36
N ARG A 130 3.50 -6.08 11.52
CA ARG A 130 2.44 -5.09 11.79
C ARG A 130 2.97 -3.66 11.75
N GLU A 131 4.04 -3.38 12.49
CA GLU A 131 4.64 -2.04 12.53
C GLU A 131 5.19 -1.62 11.17
N THR A 132 5.84 -2.53 10.44
CA THR A 132 6.33 -2.26 9.09
C THR A 132 5.17 -1.96 8.14
N THR A 133 4.05 -2.67 8.26
CA THR A 133 2.83 -2.39 7.45
C THR A 133 2.30 -0.99 7.75
N ASN A 134 2.20 -0.60 9.03
CA ASN A 134 1.76 0.73 9.43
C ASN A 134 2.68 1.83 8.87
N ILE A 135 4.00 1.63 8.95
CA ILE A 135 4.99 2.58 8.41
C ILE A 135 4.79 2.76 6.91
N TYR A 136 4.67 1.68 6.15
CA TYR A 136 4.49 1.78 4.70
C TYR A 136 3.12 2.35 4.31
N THR A 137 2.08 2.11 5.10
CA THR A 137 0.79 2.77 4.90
C THR A 137 0.94 4.28 5.04
N ASN A 138 1.57 4.76 6.11
CA ASN A 138 1.78 6.19 6.33
C ASN A 138 2.65 6.83 5.21
N ILE A 139 3.69 6.13 4.77
CA ILE A 139 4.55 6.60 3.67
C ILE A 139 3.73 6.69 2.37
N LEU A 140 2.90 5.70 2.09
CA LEU A 140 2.06 5.66 0.91
C LEU A 140 1.01 6.79 0.92
N ASP A 141 0.33 7.00 2.05
CA ASP A 141 -0.64 8.08 2.23
C ASP A 141 0.01 9.46 1.98
N SER A 142 1.17 9.70 2.57
CA SER A 142 1.96 10.93 2.33
C SER A 142 2.39 11.07 0.87
N THR A 143 2.73 9.97 0.21
CA THR A 143 3.08 9.95 -1.20
C THR A 143 1.86 10.32 -2.07
N MET A 144 0.70 9.74 -1.80
CA MET A 144 -0.55 10.06 -2.51
C MET A 144 -0.97 11.52 -2.31
N GLU A 145 -0.82 12.06 -1.09
CA GLU A 145 -1.06 13.48 -0.82
C GLU A 145 -0.13 14.39 -1.64
N THR A 146 1.15 14.02 -1.74
CA THR A 146 2.13 14.74 -2.56
C THR A 146 1.72 14.71 -4.04
N TYR A 147 1.28 13.57 -4.56
CA TYR A 147 0.73 13.46 -5.92
C TYR A 147 -0.44 14.42 -6.15
N ALA A 148 -1.40 14.42 -5.23
CA ALA A 148 -2.56 15.31 -5.32
C ALA A 148 -2.14 16.79 -5.34
N ASN A 149 -1.19 17.17 -4.51
CA ASN A 149 -0.67 18.53 -4.43
C ASN A 149 0.07 18.95 -5.72
N VAL A 150 0.87 18.07 -6.32
CA VAL A 150 1.56 18.34 -7.58
C VAL A 150 0.56 18.50 -8.73
N ILE A 151 -0.47 17.66 -8.80
CA ILE A 151 -1.54 17.79 -9.79
C ILE A 151 -2.27 19.12 -9.63
N ASN A 152 -2.63 19.51 -8.41
CA ASN A 152 -3.30 20.77 -8.13
C ASN A 152 -2.45 21.99 -8.50
N ASN A 153 -1.13 21.94 -8.23
CA ASN A 153 -0.19 22.99 -8.63
C ASN A 153 -0.07 23.11 -10.15
N ASN A 154 0.02 21.99 -10.85
CA ASN A 154 0.07 21.97 -12.31
C ASN A 154 -1.23 22.52 -12.91
N MET A 155 -2.41 22.14 -12.37
CA MET A 155 -3.70 22.66 -12.78
C MET A 155 -3.78 24.18 -12.56
N SER A 156 -3.35 24.64 -11.38
CA SER A 156 -3.31 26.09 -11.06
C SER A 156 -2.40 26.86 -12.03
N GLY A 157 -1.26 26.27 -12.41
CA GLY A 157 -0.35 26.82 -13.42
C GLY A 157 -1.00 26.93 -14.80
N LEU A 158 -1.73 25.90 -15.23
CA LEU A 158 -2.49 25.91 -16.47
C LEU A 158 -3.61 26.96 -16.46
N MET A 159 -4.38 27.05 -15.35
CA MET A 159 -5.44 28.04 -15.18
C MET A 159 -4.90 29.48 -15.25
N LYS A 160 -3.74 29.76 -14.63
CA LYS A 160 -3.07 31.06 -14.74
C LYS A 160 -2.71 31.39 -16.19
N LYS A 161 -2.14 30.44 -16.94
CA LYS A 161 -1.81 30.62 -18.37
C LYS A 161 -3.06 30.87 -19.21
N MET A 162 -4.14 30.12 -18.99
CA MET A 162 -5.42 30.31 -19.69
C MET A 162 -6.06 31.66 -19.37
N THR A 163 -6.03 32.08 -18.11
CA THR A 163 -6.54 33.40 -17.71
C THR A 163 -5.73 34.52 -18.35
N SER A 164 -4.40 34.41 -18.35
CA SER A 164 -3.51 35.38 -19.02
C SER A 164 -3.81 35.49 -20.52
N LEU A 165 -3.97 34.33 -21.19
CA LEU A 165 -4.33 34.30 -22.61
C LEU A 165 -5.68 34.97 -22.87
N ASN A 166 -6.69 34.70 -22.04
CA ASN A 166 -8.02 35.31 -22.15
C ASN A 166 -7.96 36.82 -22.00
N ILE A 167 -7.15 37.34 -21.05
CA ILE A 167 -6.98 38.78 -20.88
C ILE A 167 -6.34 39.43 -22.13
N ILE A 168 -5.28 38.77 -22.68
CA ILE A 168 -4.61 39.25 -23.89
C ILE A 168 -5.56 39.31 -25.09
N LEU A 169 -6.50 38.38 -25.22
CA LEU A 169 -7.50 38.35 -26.29
C LEU A 169 -8.67 39.35 -26.02
N MET A 170 -8.98 39.59 -24.75
CA MET A 170 -10.09 40.45 -24.37
C MET A 170 -9.85 41.94 -24.69
N ILE A 171 -8.61 42.40 -24.51
CA ILE A 171 -8.24 43.81 -24.77
C ILE A 171 -8.46 44.21 -26.25
N PRO A 172 -7.93 43.50 -27.26
CA PRO A 172 -8.20 43.82 -28.68
C PRO A 172 -9.68 43.71 -29.03
N THR A 173 -10.38 42.71 -28.43
CA THR A 173 -11.80 42.51 -28.66
C THR A 173 -12.63 43.70 -28.14
N LEU A 174 -12.28 44.21 -26.94
CA LEU A 174 -12.88 45.40 -26.37
C LEU A 174 -12.69 46.59 -27.28
N VAL A 175 -11.47 46.82 -27.74
CA VAL A 175 -11.15 47.93 -28.69
C VAL A 175 -11.95 47.79 -29.96
N ALA A 176 -11.95 46.63 -30.60
CA ALA A 176 -12.71 46.37 -31.82
C ALA A 176 -14.24 46.57 -31.61
N SER A 177 -14.75 46.18 -30.44
CA SER A 177 -16.15 46.38 -30.10
C SER A 177 -16.52 47.84 -29.96
N ILE A 178 -15.67 48.66 -29.34
CA ILE A 178 -15.91 50.12 -29.23
C ILE A 178 -15.91 50.77 -30.62
N PHE A 179 -14.97 50.44 -31.48
CA PHE A 179 -14.95 50.97 -32.83
C PHE A 179 -16.03 50.38 -33.74
N GLY A 180 -16.56 49.21 -33.48
CA GLY A 180 -17.67 48.60 -34.21
C GLY A 180 -19.06 49.06 -33.74
N MET A 181 -19.16 49.76 -32.63
CA MET A 181 -20.39 50.43 -32.23
C MET A 181 -20.63 51.69 -33.11
N ASN A 182 -21.73 51.71 -33.86
CA ASN A 182 -22.18 52.91 -34.54
C ASN A 182 -22.59 53.97 -33.50
N LEU A 183 -21.63 54.71 -33.00
CA LEU A 183 -21.86 55.90 -32.22
C LEU A 183 -22.41 56.97 -33.15
N ILE A 184 -23.74 57.09 -33.21
CA ILE A 184 -24.47 58.19 -33.88
C ILE A 184 -24.22 59.45 -33.07
N SER A 185 -23.01 59.92 -32.98
CA SER A 185 -22.73 61.30 -32.54
C SER A 185 -21.23 61.60 -32.62
N GLY A 186 -20.82 62.37 -33.55
CA GLY A 186 -19.63 63.22 -33.45
C GLY A 186 -18.32 62.74 -34.03
N MET A 187 -18.24 61.63 -34.75
CA MET A 187 -17.04 61.24 -35.48
C MET A 187 -17.16 61.37 -37.03
N GLU A 188 -18.23 61.91 -37.55
CA GLU A 188 -18.38 62.24 -38.98
C GLU A 188 -17.98 63.67 -39.32
N GLU A 189 -17.50 64.45 -38.35
CA GLU A 189 -16.97 65.83 -38.63
C GLU A 189 -15.51 65.92 -38.15
N VAL A 190 -14.60 65.28 -38.86
CA VAL A 190 -13.20 65.72 -38.99
C VAL A 190 -12.68 65.27 -40.35
#